data_eae6057dd3cc68033f2578c2e081a0ca
#
_entry.id   eae6057dd3cc68033f2578c2e081a0ca
#
_cell.length_a   1.000
_cell.length_b   1.000
_cell.length_c   1.000
_cell.angle_alpha   90.00
_cell.angle_beta   90.00
_cell.angle_gamma   90.00
#
_symmetry.space_group_name_H-M   'P 1'
#
loop_
_entity.id
_entity.type
_entity.pdbx_description
1 polymer ?
#
loop_
_entity_poly.entity_id
_entity_poly.type
_entity_poly.pdbx_seq_one_letter_code
_entity_poly.pdbx_strand_id
1 'polypeptide(L)'
;MSELAISTELYNRAMAGNRDAQFELAEIFMQSEEDEHIELAEEWALKAAQLGHVEAMYWSGEGYAFYAKDLADEDPEESKTYFEHAHRWLKLASENKHAAAILELASFYRNGYVVEKDVTKSVDLVQQAANLGEAQA
;
A
#
# COMPACT_ATOMS: atom_id res chain seq x y z
N MET A 1 10.82 26.02 6.05
CA MET A 1 10.22 25.20 5.00
C MET A 1 11.32 24.48 4.22
N SER A 2 11.31 23.17 4.24
CA SER A 2 12.23 22.42 3.41
C SER A 2 11.65 22.30 2.01
N GLU A 3 12.42 22.71 1.02
CA GLU A 3 12.05 22.48 -0.37
C GLU A 3 12.28 21.00 -0.71
N LEU A 4 11.31 20.40 -1.39
CA LEU A 4 11.46 19.04 -1.87
C LEU A 4 12.37 19.02 -3.08
N ALA A 5 13.35 18.12 -3.07
CA ALA A 5 14.32 17.97 -4.15
C ALA A 5 13.74 17.11 -5.27
N ILE A 6 12.90 17.71 -6.10
CA ILE A 6 12.31 17.03 -7.26
C ILE A 6 12.97 17.57 -8.53
N SER A 7 13.67 16.71 -9.26
CA SER A 7 14.28 17.10 -10.52
C SER A 7 13.22 17.17 -11.63
N THR A 8 13.42 18.06 -12.58
CA THR A 8 12.55 18.17 -13.76
C THR A 8 12.51 16.86 -14.54
N GLU A 9 13.65 16.19 -14.65
CA GLU A 9 13.75 14.90 -15.33
C GLU A 9 12.87 13.84 -14.68
N LEU A 10 12.94 13.71 -13.34
CA LEU A 10 12.11 12.75 -12.61
C LEU A 10 10.62 13.03 -12.82
N TYR A 11 10.23 14.28 -12.66
CA TYR A 11 8.84 14.69 -12.84
C TYR A 11 8.36 14.37 -14.26
N ASN A 12 9.14 14.68 -15.28
CA ASN A 12 8.78 14.42 -16.66
C ASN A 12 8.65 12.91 -16.95
N ARG A 13 9.52 12.08 -16.38
CA ARG A 13 9.44 10.64 -16.53
C ARG A 13 8.16 10.09 -15.88
N ALA A 14 7.82 10.58 -14.71
CA ALA A 14 6.58 10.20 -14.02
C ALA A 14 5.35 10.60 -14.83
N MET A 15 5.34 11.81 -15.36
CA MET A 15 4.24 12.30 -16.20
C MET A 15 4.11 11.51 -17.50
N ALA A 16 5.22 10.96 -18.00
CA ALA A 16 5.23 10.13 -19.21
C ALA A 16 4.79 8.68 -18.96
N GLY A 17 4.44 8.34 -17.73
CA GLY A 17 3.93 7.00 -17.40
C GLY A 17 4.97 6.01 -16.88
N ASN A 18 6.15 6.48 -16.50
CA ASN A 18 7.16 5.61 -15.90
C ASN A 18 6.80 5.33 -14.44
N ARG A 19 6.41 4.09 -14.15
CA ARG A 19 5.92 3.72 -12.80
C ARG A 19 6.97 3.83 -11.72
N ASP A 20 8.24 3.55 -12.04
CA ASP A 20 9.33 3.68 -11.06
C ASP A 20 9.55 5.14 -10.70
N ALA A 21 9.50 6.04 -11.68
CA ALA A 21 9.60 7.48 -11.44
C ALA A 21 8.39 7.99 -10.62
N GLN A 22 7.20 7.48 -10.89
CA GLN A 22 6.00 7.82 -10.13
C GLN A 22 6.15 7.41 -8.66
N PHE A 23 6.64 6.21 -8.41
CA PHE A 23 6.85 5.76 -7.03
C PHE A 23 7.95 6.57 -6.34
N GLU A 24 9.01 6.89 -7.05
CA GLU A 24 10.08 7.74 -6.52
C GLU A 24 9.55 9.12 -6.12
N LEU A 25 8.66 9.71 -6.93
CA LEU A 25 7.97 10.95 -6.56
C LEU A 25 7.14 10.77 -5.29
N ALA A 26 6.41 9.66 -5.19
CA ALA A 26 5.62 9.37 -4.00
C ALA A 26 6.52 9.32 -2.76
N GLU A 27 7.67 8.67 -2.84
CA GLU A 27 8.62 8.60 -1.73
C GLU A 27 9.12 9.98 -1.33
N ILE A 28 9.42 10.85 -2.30
CA ILE A 28 9.89 12.21 -2.03
C ILE A 28 8.80 13.02 -1.33
N PHE A 29 7.57 13.00 -1.84
CA PHE A 29 6.46 13.72 -1.23
C PHE A 29 6.14 13.21 0.18
N MET A 30 6.31 11.91 0.42
CA MET A 30 6.05 11.31 1.74
C MET A 30 7.03 11.78 2.82
N GLN A 31 8.18 12.32 2.44
CA GLN A 31 9.16 12.88 3.38
C GLN A 31 8.75 14.25 3.91
N SER A 32 7.76 14.89 3.29
CA SER A 32 7.26 16.18 3.71
C SER A 32 6.29 16.05 4.88
N GLU A 33 6.23 17.08 5.73
CA GLU A 33 5.25 17.15 6.82
C GLU A 33 3.97 17.89 6.38
N GLU A 34 3.95 18.44 5.16
CA GLU A 34 2.79 19.17 4.65
C GLU A 34 1.70 18.21 4.16
N ASP A 35 0.47 18.43 4.60
CA ASP A 35 -0.67 17.57 4.24
C ASP A 35 -0.87 17.46 2.72
N GLU A 36 -0.69 18.58 2.01
CA GLU A 36 -0.82 18.60 0.54
C GLU A 36 0.17 17.65 -0.13
N HIS A 37 1.39 17.55 0.41
CA HIS A 37 2.40 16.66 -0.13
C HIS A 37 2.10 15.19 0.17
N ILE A 38 1.49 14.92 1.31
CA ILE A 38 1.06 13.56 1.66
C ILE A 38 -0.02 13.09 0.67
N GLU A 39 -0.98 13.96 0.35
CA GLU A 39 -2.01 13.64 -0.65
C GLU A 39 -1.39 13.37 -2.02
N LEU A 40 -0.40 14.18 -2.43
CA LEU A 40 0.31 13.97 -3.69
C LEU A 40 1.08 12.64 -3.68
N ALA A 41 1.70 12.30 -2.55
CA ALA A 41 2.41 11.02 -2.41
C ALA A 41 1.44 9.85 -2.63
N GLU A 42 0.25 9.92 -2.03
CA GLU A 42 -0.76 8.88 -2.18
C GLU A 42 -1.23 8.77 -3.64
N GLU A 43 -1.46 9.90 -4.30
CA GLU A 43 -1.88 9.91 -5.71
C GLU A 43 -0.82 9.29 -6.63
N TRP A 44 0.45 9.66 -6.46
CA TRP A 44 1.52 9.12 -7.28
C TRP A 44 1.75 7.63 -7.00
N ALA A 45 1.67 7.21 -5.73
CA ALA A 45 1.78 5.80 -5.38
C ALA A 45 0.66 4.99 -6.03
N LEU A 46 -0.57 5.52 -6.02
CA LEU A 46 -1.71 4.84 -6.65
C LEU A 46 -1.51 4.71 -8.16
N LYS A 47 -1.01 5.75 -8.82
CA LYS A 47 -0.71 5.69 -10.26
C LYS A 47 0.33 4.61 -10.57
N ALA A 48 1.40 4.56 -9.79
CA ALA A 48 2.44 3.54 -9.94
C ALA A 48 1.87 2.14 -9.72
N ALA A 49 1.03 1.97 -8.70
CA ALA A 49 0.37 0.70 -8.41
C ALA A 49 -0.49 0.23 -9.59
N GLN A 50 -1.26 1.14 -10.17
CA GLN A 50 -2.11 0.85 -11.33
C GLN A 50 -1.30 0.40 -12.55
N LEU A 51 -0.04 0.81 -12.63
CA LEU A 51 0.87 0.40 -13.70
C LEU A 51 1.71 -0.82 -13.33
N GLY A 52 1.42 -1.45 -12.20
CA GLY A 52 2.04 -2.71 -11.82
C GLY A 52 3.25 -2.62 -10.90
N HIS A 53 3.51 -1.47 -10.31
CA HIS A 53 4.60 -1.30 -9.34
C HIS A 53 4.22 -1.97 -8.02
N VAL A 54 4.89 -3.06 -7.67
CA VAL A 54 4.48 -3.92 -6.54
C VAL A 54 4.60 -3.22 -5.18
N GLU A 55 5.71 -2.51 -4.94
CA GLU A 55 5.87 -1.76 -3.69
C GLU A 55 4.79 -0.68 -3.55
N ALA A 56 4.42 -0.02 -4.65
CA ALA A 56 3.35 0.96 -4.67
C ALA A 56 1.98 0.32 -4.36
N MET A 57 1.74 -0.90 -4.82
CA MET A 57 0.53 -1.65 -4.46
C MET A 57 0.44 -1.85 -2.95
N TYR A 58 1.54 -2.24 -2.33
CA TYR A 58 1.61 -2.41 -0.88
C TYR A 58 1.36 -1.07 -0.16
N TRP A 59 2.02 0.01 -0.59
CA TRP A 59 1.83 1.34 0.00
C TRP A 59 0.37 1.80 -0.09
N SER A 60 -0.26 1.60 -1.26
CA SER A 60 -1.68 1.97 -1.45
C SER A 60 -2.58 1.13 -0.55
N GLY A 61 -2.32 -0.17 -0.47
CA GLY A 61 -3.09 -1.06 0.40
C GLY A 61 -2.94 -0.72 1.88
N GLU A 62 -1.73 -0.46 2.33
CA GLU A 62 -1.46 -0.07 3.71
C GLU A 62 -2.12 1.26 4.06
N GLY A 63 -2.06 2.23 3.13
CA GLY A 63 -2.70 3.54 3.31
C GLY A 63 -4.21 3.43 3.45
N TYR A 64 -4.86 2.68 2.59
CA TYR A 64 -6.30 2.44 2.70
C TYR A 64 -6.66 1.72 4.00
N ALA A 65 -5.87 0.73 4.41
CA ALA A 65 -6.11 0.03 5.67
C ALA A 65 -5.99 0.97 6.87
N PHE A 66 -5.04 1.89 6.84
CA PHE A 66 -4.87 2.89 7.89
C PHE A 66 -6.13 3.77 8.01
N TYR A 67 -6.63 4.30 6.90
CA TYR A 67 -7.85 5.12 6.92
C TYR A 67 -9.07 4.30 7.34
N ALA A 68 -9.14 3.05 6.92
CA ALA A 68 -10.24 2.16 7.30
C ALA A 68 -10.31 1.97 8.82
N LYS A 69 -9.15 1.72 9.44
CA LYS A 69 -9.07 1.53 10.89
C LYS A 69 -9.42 2.81 11.64
N ASP A 70 -8.98 3.95 11.11
CA ASP A 70 -9.25 5.26 11.72
C ASP A 70 -10.74 5.61 11.70
N LEU A 71 -11.46 5.21 10.66
CA LEU A 71 -12.88 5.50 10.47
C LEU A 71 -13.82 4.45 11.05
N ALA A 72 -13.30 3.34 11.57
CA ALA A 72 -14.12 2.20 11.95
C ALA A 72 -15.28 2.52 12.90
N ASP A 73 -15.05 3.43 13.86
CA ASP A 73 -16.07 3.80 14.85
C ASP A 73 -16.96 4.93 14.37
N GLU A 74 -16.40 5.93 13.67
CA GLU A 74 -17.13 7.14 13.26
C GLU A 74 -17.96 6.94 11.99
N ASP A 75 -17.43 6.23 11.03
CA ASP A 75 -18.08 5.97 9.74
C ASP A 75 -17.82 4.54 9.28
N PRO A 76 -18.56 3.56 9.85
CA PRO A 76 -18.34 2.14 9.50
C PRO A 76 -18.51 1.81 8.03
N GLU A 77 -19.39 2.51 7.32
CA GLU A 77 -19.61 2.25 5.88
C GLU A 77 -18.42 2.68 5.05
N GLU A 78 -17.91 3.88 5.31
CA GLU A 78 -16.71 4.37 4.61
C GLU A 78 -15.49 3.53 5.00
N SER A 79 -15.38 3.16 6.27
CA SER A 79 -14.33 2.24 6.73
C SER A 79 -14.33 0.94 5.94
N LYS A 80 -15.51 0.35 5.74
CA LYS A 80 -15.65 -0.88 4.96
C LYS A 80 -15.16 -0.70 3.52
N THR A 81 -15.51 0.41 2.88
CA THR A 81 -15.08 0.71 1.53
C THR A 81 -13.56 0.80 1.45
N TYR A 82 -12.92 1.46 2.41
CA TYR A 82 -11.46 1.54 2.46
C TYR A 82 -10.82 0.19 2.72
N PHE A 83 -11.41 -0.67 3.57
CA PHE A 83 -10.91 -2.03 3.76
C PHE A 83 -11.00 -2.84 2.46
N GLU A 84 -12.04 -2.66 1.67
CA GLU A 84 -12.20 -3.34 0.39
C GLU A 84 -11.09 -2.92 -0.60
N HIS A 85 -10.80 -1.61 -0.67
CA HIS A 85 -9.69 -1.12 -1.49
C HIS A 85 -8.34 -1.66 -1.00
N ALA A 86 -8.13 -1.63 0.31
CA ALA A 86 -6.90 -2.16 0.92
C ALA A 86 -6.72 -3.64 0.58
N HIS A 87 -7.77 -4.43 0.73
CA HIS A 87 -7.74 -5.86 0.45
C HIS A 87 -7.34 -6.12 -1.01
N ARG A 88 -7.91 -5.37 -1.94
CA ARG A 88 -7.61 -5.53 -3.37
C ARG A 88 -6.13 -5.30 -3.67
N TRP A 89 -5.57 -4.20 -3.17
CA TRP A 89 -4.16 -3.87 -3.41
C TRP A 89 -3.21 -4.82 -2.71
N LEU A 90 -3.51 -5.18 -1.46
CA LEU A 90 -2.69 -6.11 -0.70
C LEU A 90 -2.70 -7.50 -1.32
N LYS A 91 -3.85 -7.93 -1.84
CA LYS A 91 -3.95 -9.20 -2.55
C LYS A 91 -3.08 -9.20 -3.81
N LEU A 92 -3.15 -8.15 -4.62
CA LEU A 92 -2.31 -8.03 -5.82
C LEU A 92 -0.82 -8.04 -5.47
N ALA A 93 -0.42 -7.30 -4.45
CA ALA A 93 0.97 -7.28 -4.01
C ALA A 93 1.40 -8.66 -3.51
N SER A 94 0.53 -9.36 -2.78
CA SER A 94 0.83 -10.70 -2.27
C SER A 94 0.99 -11.71 -3.40
N GLU A 95 0.21 -11.60 -4.46
CA GLU A 95 0.33 -12.45 -5.65
C GLU A 95 1.69 -12.24 -6.35
N ASN A 96 2.28 -11.06 -6.17
CA ASN A 96 3.61 -10.73 -6.65
C ASN A 96 4.70 -11.00 -5.60
N LYS A 97 4.39 -11.82 -4.61
CA LYS A 97 5.33 -12.30 -3.58
C LYS A 97 5.89 -11.20 -2.67
N HIS A 98 5.10 -10.16 -2.41
CA HIS A 98 5.48 -9.10 -1.49
C HIS A 98 5.22 -9.55 -0.06
N ALA A 99 6.27 -9.87 0.69
CA ALA A 99 6.15 -10.46 2.02
C ALA A 99 5.35 -9.59 3.01
N ALA A 100 5.60 -8.28 3.03
CA ALA A 100 4.88 -7.37 3.93
C ALA A 100 3.39 -7.32 3.60
N ALA A 101 3.01 -7.38 2.31
CA ALA A 101 1.61 -7.42 1.91
C ALA A 101 0.93 -8.72 2.38
N ILE A 102 1.64 -9.83 2.31
CA ILE A 102 1.13 -11.11 2.80
C ILE A 102 0.86 -11.03 4.31
N LEU A 103 1.77 -10.40 5.08
CA LEU A 103 1.57 -10.20 6.52
C LEU A 103 0.35 -9.33 6.82
N GLU A 104 0.14 -8.28 6.03
CA GLU A 104 -1.05 -7.44 6.19
C GLU A 104 -2.34 -8.21 5.87
N LEU A 105 -2.34 -9.02 4.81
CA LEU A 105 -3.48 -9.90 4.50
C LEU A 105 -3.75 -10.90 5.64
N ALA A 106 -2.69 -11.42 6.28
CA ALA A 106 -2.86 -12.30 7.44
C ALA A 106 -3.68 -11.62 8.52
N SER A 107 -3.46 -10.32 8.76
CA SER A 107 -4.24 -9.58 9.74
C SER A 107 -5.71 -9.44 9.33
N PHE A 108 -6.01 -9.35 8.04
CA PHE A 108 -7.39 -9.31 7.54
C PHE A 108 -8.15 -10.59 7.89
N TYR A 109 -7.51 -11.75 7.70
CA TYR A 109 -8.11 -13.03 8.06
C TYR A 109 -8.21 -13.22 9.56
N ARG A 110 -7.19 -12.78 10.32
CA ARG A 110 -7.22 -12.87 11.77
C ARG A 110 -8.33 -12.04 12.40
N ASN A 111 -8.61 -10.86 11.83
CA ASN A 111 -9.60 -9.92 12.36
C ASN A 111 -10.94 -9.97 11.64
N GLY A 112 -11.01 -10.61 10.48
CA GLY A 112 -12.24 -10.66 9.68
C GLY A 112 -12.54 -9.35 8.96
N TYR A 113 -11.52 -8.62 8.50
CA TYR A 113 -11.74 -7.41 7.69
C TYR A 113 -12.04 -7.81 6.25
N VAL A 114 -13.25 -7.54 5.76
CA VAL A 114 -13.74 -7.83 4.40
C VAL A 114 -13.81 -9.33 4.07
N VAL A 115 -12.98 -10.14 4.72
CA VAL A 115 -12.96 -11.59 4.56
C VAL A 115 -13.53 -12.24 5.82
N GLU A 116 -14.02 -13.47 5.71
CA GLU A 116 -14.45 -14.24 6.86
C GLU A 116 -13.23 -14.53 7.75
N LYS A 117 -13.40 -14.33 9.05
CA LYS A 117 -12.33 -14.58 10.03
C LYS A 117 -11.84 -16.02 9.93
N ASP A 118 -10.55 -16.20 9.71
CA ASP A 118 -9.93 -17.52 9.56
C ASP A 118 -8.50 -17.49 10.13
N VAL A 119 -8.36 -17.90 11.36
CA VAL A 119 -7.08 -17.89 12.08
C VAL A 119 -6.08 -18.85 11.42
N THR A 120 -6.54 -20.02 10.94
CA THR A 120 -5.68 -20.99 10.25
C THR A 120 -5.09 -20.38 8.98
N LYS A 121 -5.92 -19.72 8.18
CA LYS A 121 -5.46 -19.02 6.98
C LYS A 121 -4.44 -17.92 7.31
N SER A 122 -4.68 -17.19 8.41
CA SER A 122 -3.76 -16.15 8.87
C SER A 122 -2.38 -16.74 9.19
N VAL A 123 -2.34 -17.88 9.90
CA VAL A 123 -1.08 -18.56 10.24
C VAL A 123 -0.35 -19.03 8.98
N ASP A 124 -1.07 -19.59 8.01
CA ASP A 124 -0.48 -20.04 6.75
C ASP A 124 0.14 -18.87 5.97
N LEU A 125 -0.52 -17.72 5.94
CA LEU A 125 0.01 -16.53 5.29
C LEU A 125 1.28 -16.02 5.99
N VAL A 126 1.30 -16.01 7.31
CA VAL A 126 2.50 -15.61 8.06
C VAL A 126 3.66 -16.54 7.71
N GLN A 127 3.41 -17.85 7.60
CA GLN A 127 4.44 -18.80 7.22
C GLN A 127 4.94 -18.56 5.79
N GLN A 128 4.06 -18.25 4.86
CA GLN A 128 4.45 -17.91 3.49
C GLN A 128 5.36 -16.67 3.45
N ALA A 129 5.00 -15.63 4.22
CA ALA A 129 5.81 -14.41 4.31
C ALA A 129 7.20 -14.70 4.89
N ALA A 130 7.27 -15.55 5.94
CA ALA A 130 8.55 -15.95 6.54
C ALA A 130 9.42 -16.69 5.54
N ASN A 131 8.83 -17.62 4.77
CA ASN A 131 9.55 -18.39 3.76
C ASN A 131 10.12 -17.48 2.66
N LEU A 132 9.38 -16.46 2.24
CA LEU A 132 9.85 -15.48 1.26
C LEU A 132 11.02 -14.66 1.81
N GLY A 133 10.95 -14.25 3.07
CA GLY A 133 12.03 -13.50 3.71
C GLY A 133 13.32 -14.31 3.78
N GLU A 134 13.23 -15.59 4.12
CA GLU A 134 14.38 -16.50 4.18
C GLU A 134 15.01 -16.70 2.80
N ALA A 135 14.17 -16.80 1.75
CA ALA A 135 14.65 -17.00 0.38
C ALA A 135 15.36 -15.76 -0.16
N GLN A 136 15.05 -14.58 0.37
CA GLN A 136 15.63 -13.30 -0.06
C GLN A 136 16.85 -12.89 0.77
N ALA A 137 17.11 -13.60 1.85
CA ALA A 137 18.23 -13.30 2.76
C ALA A 137 19.58 -13.70 2.18
#